data_9b315ea0fa8d19f4e1976e08b9c2b421
#
_entry.id   9b315ea0fa8d19f4e1976e08b9c2b421
#
_cell.length_a   1.000
_cell.length_b   1.000
_cell.length_c   1.000
_cell.angle_alpha   90.00
_cell.angle_beta   90.00
_cell.angle_gamma   90.00
#
_symmetry.space_group_name_H-M   'P 1'
#
loop_
_entity.id
_entity.type
_entity.pdbx_description
1 polymer ?
#
loop_
_entity_poly.entity_id
_entity_poly.type
_entity_poly.pdbx_seq_one_letter_code
_entity_poly.pdbx_strand_id
1 'polypeptide(L)'
;MNRFLALSSLLLVLAMAACSTGRQVQALKAVSKSAGEAALEKDYLLVEAMKYHVAGDASSALELVNQAVKRDSLCAACYYLQSDIYGGAGKYTLAVEAADRARAIDSTNEWYAIMQATLNMRKGNLEQSIKQFEEVLTMKGYNAGVHYNLANLYLASGNTDQAMAMLDTLESHEGYDDRISLLRQQVYYRLGYSDKSLEEAKKLNDFAPNTPQYVVLLGDAYAREGDIVEAKKYYEQALAIDSLYPPAQLGMLDAYQRMEKHEDFFAGLRKVCQNKRLSLEEKGQYLTLVVQDRTLGTLGAPWLSDIFEEMFLAYPGDWNLTLLYVSYLTQANRFDRAIEVYEGYMAQPAYKDSYERQEIYLSLLSGGEKWDKLITKSDTALKTNSKNIAFYIFKNIGLWQLNRLDEAAKTLKTALKHASDTTQQYDLHARLGDIYHQNGEKKKAFNSYEKALKINPEGIIVLNNYAYYLSEEGERLTDALKMAKKVIDVEPNNPTYLDTYGWILYKMGLHSEAKNVFRQAILYGGRTESVLLDHYGDVLLALKEYDTAILYYEYALDAADCENPDKIKAKIEKAKALR
;
A
#
# COMPACT_ATOMS: atom_id res chain seq x y z
N MET A 1 -2.41 36.18 4.84
CA MET A 1 -3.81 36.04 5.32
C MET A 1 -4.33 37.27 6.06
N ASN A 2 -3.51 38.03 6.79
CA ASN A 2 -3.99 39.20 7.56
C ASN A 2 -4.16 40.51 6.79
N ARG A 3 -3.64 40.68 5.58
CA ARG A 3 -3.83 41.90 4.75
C ARG A 3 -5.02 41.82 3.79
N PHE A 4 -5.52 40.65 3.45
CA PHE A 4 -6.79 40.47 2.72
C PHE A 4 -8.00 40.83 3.57
N LEU A 5 -7.90 40.62 4.89
CA LEU A 5 -8.92 41.10 5.86
C LEU A 5 -8.95 42.63 6.00
N ALA A 6 -7.85 43.32 5.72
CA ALA A 6 -7.79 44.79 5.83
C ALA A 6 -8.43 45.54 4.65
N LEU A 7 -8.44 44.95 3.44
CA LEU A 7 -9.14 45.57 2.29
C LEU A 7 -10.67 45.36 2.31
N SER A 8 -11.11 44.19 2.85
CA SER A 8 -12.53 43.98 3.15
C SER A 8 -13.04 44.92 4.25
N SER A 9 -12.17 45.29 5.20
CA SER A 9 -12.52 46.24 6.29
C SER A 9 -12.65 47.70 5.79
N LEU A 10 -11.94 48.09 4.74
CA LEU A 10 -12.04 49.47 4.21
C LEU A 10 -13.35 49.70 3.45
N LEU A 11 -13.88 48.70 2.74
CA LEU A 11 -15.23 48.70 2.17
C LEU A 11 -16.30 48.66 3.26
N LEU A 12 -16.05 48.02 4.39
CA LEU A 12 -16.95 47.99 5.56
C LEU A 12 -17.07 49.38 6.24
N VAL A 13 -16.00 50.15 6.30
CA VAL A 13 -16.00 51.47 6.93
C VAL A 13 -16.85 52.46 6.11
N LEU A 14 -16.85 52.36 4.80
CA LEU A 14 -17.75 53.14 3.94
C LEU A 14 -19.21 52.70 4.03
N ALA A 15 -19.49 51.43 4.30
CA ALA A 15 -20.83 50.90 4.53
C ALA A 15 -21.38 51.24 5.93
N MET A 16 -20.53 51.33 6.95
CA MET A 16 -20.94 51.67 8.34
C MET A 16 -21.25 53.15 8.54
N ALA A 17 -20.75 54.05 7.71
CA ALA A 17 -21.11 55.48 7.75
C ALA A 17 -22.56 55.77 7.31
N ALA A 18 -23.25 54.79 6.69
CA ALA A 18 -24.65 54.90 6.25
C ALA A 18 -25.69 54.39 7.27
N CYS A 19 -25.25 53.85 8.42
CA CYS A 19 -26.13 53.25 9.44
C CYS A 19 -26.46 54.19 10.61
N SER A 20 -27.10 55.29 10.36
CA SER A 20 -27.84 56.00 11.40
C SER A 20 -29.32 56.09 11.02
N THR A 21 -30.11 55.42 11.83
CA THR A 21 -31.52 55.56 12.09
C THR A 21 -32.53 54.68 11.37
N GLY A 22 -33.15 53.75 12.10
CA GLY A 22 -34.34 52.97 11.70
C GLY A 22 -35.57 53.81 11.37
N ARG A 23 -35.54 55.14 11.53
CA ARG A 23 -36.60 56.06 11.07
C ARG A 23 -36.53 56.40 9.59
N GLN A 24 -35.35 56.35 8.95
CA GLN A 24 -35.23 56.56 7.50
C GLN A 24 -35.72 55.35 6.69
N VAL A 25 -35.66 54.13 7.23
CA VAL A 25 -36.13 52.92 6.56
C VAL A 25 -37.67 52.90 6.45
N GLN A 26 -38.42 53.46 7.44
CA GLN A 26 -39.87 53.56 7.36
C GLN A 26 -40.36 54.67 6.39
N ALA A 27 -39.59 55.74 6.24
CA ALA A 27 -39.92 56.81 5.27
C ALA A 27 -39.71 56.33 3.83
N LEU A 28 -38.76 55.48 3.54
CA LEU A 28 -38.51 54.89 2.21
C LEU A 28 -39.58 53.88 1.75
N LYS A 29 -40.34 53.28 2.68
CA LYS A 29 -41.50 52.41 2.34
C LYS A 29 -42.72 53.11 1.86
N ALA A 30 -42.81 54.47 1.95
CA ALA A 30 -43.99 55.29 1.63
C ALA A 30 -43.94 55.99 0.28
N VAL A 31 -42.82 55.92 -0.47
CA VAL A 31 -42.65 56.60 -1.76
C VAL A 31 -42.94 55.65 -2.92
N SER A 32 -43.69 56.10 -3.93
CA SER A 32 -44.28 55.34 -5.04
C SER A 32 -43.29 54.52 -5.90
N LYS A 33 -43.77 53.43 -6.56
CA LYS A 33 -43.05 52.46 -7.39
C LYS A 33 -42.32 53.08 -8.59
N SER A 34 -41.18 53.66 -8.40
CA SER A 34 -40.25 54.08 -9.47
C SER A 34 -39.07 53.14 -9.63
N ALA A 35 -38.40 53.17 -10.77
CA ALA A 35 -37.19 52.40 -11.01
C ALA A 35 -36.08 52.63 -9.92
N GLY A 36 -36.14 53.82 -9.26
CA GLY A 36 -35.24 54.16 -8.14
C GLY A 36 -35.49 53.38 -6.85
N GLU A 37 -36.73 52.92 -6.58
CA GLU A 37 -37.07 52.13 -5.39
C GLU A 37 -36.54 50.69 -5.48
N ALA A 38 -36.65 50.07 -6.65
CA ALA A 38 -36.12 48.72 -6.88
C ALA A 38 -34.59 48.69 -6.73
N ALA A 39 -33.92 49.76 -7.18
CA ALA A 39 -32.47 49.89 -7.01
C ALA A 39 -32.09 50.06 -5.52
N LEU A 40 -32.82 50.90 -4.77
CA LEU A 40 -32.58 51.08 -3.33
C LEU A 40 -32.88 49.81 -2.52
N GLU A 41 -33.95 49.09 -2.87
CA GLU A 41 -34.27 47.80 -2.22
C GLU A 41 -33.20 46.74 -2.49
N LYS A 42 -32.70 46.65 -3.73
CA LYS A 42 -31.60 45.76 -4.10
C LYS A 42 -30.33 46.11 -3.31
N ASP A 43 -29.95 47.37 -3.23
CA ASP A 43 -28.77 47.82 -2.51
C ASP A 43 -28.88 47.54 -1.01
N TYR A 44 -30.05 47.72 -0.42
CA TYR A 44 -30.33 47.35 0.96
C TYR A 44 -30.14 45.84 1.19
N LEU A 45 -30.75 45.00 0.34
CA LEU A 45 -30.63 43.53 0.43
C LEU A 45 -29.19 43.07 0.27
N LEU A 46 -28.43 43.69 -0.64
CA LEU A 46 -27.01 43.38 -0.82
C LEU A 46 -26.19 43.73 0.43
N VAL A 47 -26.38 44.89 1.01
CA VAL A 47 -25.69 45.33 2.23
C VAL A 47 -26.03 44.43 3.40
N GLU A 48 -27.30 44.04 3.59
CA GLU A 48 -27.67 43.09 4.65
C GLU A 48 -27.08 41.70 4.40
N ALA A 49 -27.06 41.21 3.14
CA ALA A 49 -26.41 39.97 2.80
C ALA A 49 -24.90 39.97 3.16
N MET A 50 -24.21 41.09 2.86
CA MET A 50 -22.80 41.28 3.23
C MET A 50 -22.59 41.23 4.74
N LYS A 51 -23.47 41.81 5.56
CA LYS A 51 -23.40 41.75 7.02
C LYS A 51 -23.49 40.31 7.53
N TYR A 52 -24.45 39.53 7.04
CA TYR A 52 -24.62 38.13 7.41
C TYR A 52 -23.42 37.29 6.94
N HIS A 53 -22.91 37.56 5.74
CA HIS A 53 -21.72 36.88 5.24
C HIS A 53 -20.47 37.09 6.10
N VAL A 54 -20.23 38.36 6.49
CA VAL A 54 -19.12 38.71 7.41
C VAL A 54 -19.34 38.12 8.80
N ALA A 55 -20.57 38.00 9.27
CA ALA A 55 -20.91 37.33 10.53
C ALA A 55 -20.79 35.79 10.49
N GLY A 56 -20.50 35.20 9.31
CA GLY A 56 -20.36 33.75 9.12
C GLY A 56 -21.70 33.02 8.84
N ASP A 57 -22.83 33.72 8.78
CA ASP A 57 -24.12 33.14 8.43
C ASP A 57 -24.32 33.11 6.91
N ALA A 58 -23.68 32.13 6.28
CA ALA A 58 -23.74 31.94 4.83
C ALA A 58 -25.17 31.65 4.31
N SER A 59 -26.03 31.06 5.15
CA SER A 59 -27.40 30.71 4.76
C SER A 59 -28.26 31.95 4.58
N SER A 60 -28.30 32.82 5.60
CA SER A 60 -29.04 34.08 5.56
C SER A 60 -28.47 35.04 4.52
N ALA A 61 -27.14 35.09 4.38
CA ALA A 61 -26.48 35.86 3.34
C ALA A 61 -26.93 35.44 1.94
N LEU A 62 -26.96 34.11 1.67
CA LEU A 62 -27.37 33.58 0.38
C LEU A 62 -28.84 33.84 0.07
N GLU A 63 -29.72 33.76 1.06
CA GLU A 63 -31.14 34.07 0.90
C GLU A 63 -31.35 35.53 0.47
N LEU A 64 -30.70 36.47 1.18
CA LEU A 64 -30.82 37.91 0.90
C LEU A 64 -30.21 38.29 -0.46
N VAL A 65 -29.04 37.77 -0.79
CA VAL A 65 -28.43 38.07 -2.10
C VAL A 65 -29.23 37.46 -3.25
N ASN A 66 -29.88 36.30 -3.05
CA ASN A 66 -30.81 35.74 -4.04
C ASN A 66 -32.04 36.64 -4.25
N GLN A 67 -32.54 37.26 -3.18
CA GLN A 67 -33.60 38.24 -3.28
C GLN A 67 -33.12 39.49 -4.04
N ALA A 68 -31.91 39.99 -3.78
CA ALA A 68 -31.30 41.09 -4.50
C ALA A 68 -31.18 40.82 -6.01
N VAL A 69 -30.70 39.62 -6.40
CA VAL A 69 -30.61 39.18 -7.81
C VAL A 69 -32.00 39.10 -8.47
N LYS A 70 -33.04 38.69 -7.73
CA LYS A 70 -34.43 38.72 -8.26
C LYS A 70 -34.96 40.13 -8.51
N ARG A 71 -34.48 41.11 -7.76
CA ARG A 71 -34.84 42.52 -7.96
C ARG A 71 -34.10 43.16 -9.14
N ASP A 72 -32.83 42.78 -9.29
CA ASP A 72 -31.97 43.25 -10.38
C ASP A 72 -31.06 42.13 -10.87
N SER A 73 -31.40 41.52 -11.99
CA SER A 73 -30.64 40.44 -12.61
C SER A 73 -29.32 40.90 -13.26
N LEU A 74 -29.06 42.21 -13.30
CA LEU A 74 -27.82 42.80 -13.79
C LEU A 74 -26.93 43.32 -12.63
N CYS A 75 -27.21 42.92 -11.40
CA CYS A 75 -26.40 43.26 -10.24
C CYS A 75 -25.11 42.44 -10.20
N ALA A 76 -24.03 42.89 -10.82
CA ALA A 76 -22.74 42.23 -10.83
C ALA A 76 -22.19 41.97 -9.40
N ALA A 77 -22.32 42.96 -8.50
CA ALA A 77 -21.91 42.83 -7.09
C ALA A 77 -22.67 41.73 -6.33
N CYS A 78 -23.97 41.53 -6.68
CA CYS A 78 -24.76 40.46 -6.08
C CYS A 78 -24.22 39.07 -6.49
N TYR A 79 -23.91 38.87 -7.76
CA TYR A 79 -23.32 37.64 -8.26
C TYR A 79 -21.88 37.42 -7.71
N TYR A 80 -21.12 38.49 -7.55
CA TYR A 80 -19.82 38.43 -6.90
C TYR A 80 -19.95 37.92 -5.46
N LEU A 81 -20.87 38.44 -4.66
CA LEU A 81 -21.12 37.96 -3.30
C LEU A 81 -21.65 36.51 -3.29
N GLN A 82 -22.52 36.12 -4.21
CA GLN A 82 -22.95 34.73 -4.37
C GLN A 82 -21.74 33.80 -4.62
N SER A 83 -20.84 34.24 -5.51
CA SER A 83 -19.64 33.44 -5.86
C SER A 83 -18.72 33.23 -4.66
N ASP A 84 -18.56 34.25 -3.83
CA ASP A 84 -17.77 34.18 -2.60
C ASP A 84 -18.40 33.25 -1.56
N ILE A 85 -19.71 33.37 -1.32
CA ILE A 85 -20.46 32.49 -0.40
C ILE A 85 -20.39 31.02 -0.86
N TYR A 86 -20.63 30.73 -2.14
CA TYR A 86 -20.53 29.37 -2.66
C TYR A 86 -19.12 28.84 -2.63
N GLY A 87 -18.11 29.67 -2.91
CA GLY A 87 -16.69 29.31 -2.83
C GLY A 87 -16.27 28.97 -1.43
N GLY A 88 -16.69 29.71 -0.42
CA GLY A 88 -16.47 29.45 0.99
C GLY A 88 -17.15 28.16 1.48
N ALA A 89 -18.29 27.80 0.89
CA ALA A 89 -18.99 26.54 1.18
C ALA A 89 -18.46 25.32 0.37
N GLY A 90 -17.39 25.46 -0.42
CA GLY A 90 -16.83 24.41 -1.27
C GLY A 90 -17.68 24.05 -2.50
N LYS A 91 -18.74 24.80 -2.79
CA LYS A 91 -19.62 24.57 -3.94
C LYS A 91 -19.07 25.22 -5.20
N TYR A 92 -17.87 24.82 -5.63
CA TYR A 92 -17.08 25.50 -6.65
C TYR A 92 -17.79 25.63 -8.01
N THR A 93 -18.63 24.68 -8.41
CA THR A 93 -19.39 24.77 -9.67
C THR A 93 -20.34 25.97 -9.65
N LEU A 94 -21.17 26.12 -8.59
CA LEU A 94 -22.08 27.25 -8.43
C LEU A 94 -21.32 28.57 -8.23
N ALA A 95 -20.17 28.52 -7.55
CA ALA A 95 -19.32 29.68 -7.36
C ALA A 95 -18.79 30.24 -8.68
N VAL A 96 -18.28 29.35 -9.58
CA VAL A 96 -17.80 29.75 -10.91
C VAL A 96 -18.94 30.30 -11.76
N GLU A 97 -20.12 29.66 -11.79
CA GLU A 97 -21.28 30.16 -12.53
C GLU A 97 -21.70 31.58 -12.08
N ALA A 98 -21.68 31.85 -10.78
CA ALA A 98 -21.96 33.17 -10.26
C ALA A 98 -20.87 34.20 -10.62
N ALA A 99 -19.58 33.80 -10.53
CA ALA A 99 -18.47 34.67 -10.94
C ALA A 99 -18.51 34.99 -12.45
N ASP A 100 -18.85 34.00 -13.29
CA ASP A 100 -19.04 34.20 -14.73
C ASP A 100 -20.15 35.23 -15.02
N ARG A 101 -21.25 35.19 -14.26
CA ARG A 101 -22.33 36.17 -14.36
C ARG A 101 -21.86 37.58 -13.96
N ALA A 102 -21.15 37.71 -12.84
CA ALA A 102 -20.60 38.98 -12.40
C ALA A 102 -19.70 39.61 -13.47
N ARG A 103 -18.78 38.81 -14.04
CA ARG A 103 -17.85 39.24 -15.08
C ARG A 103 -18.56 39.57 -16.41
N ALA A 104 -19.58 38.80 -16.78
CA ALA A 104 -20.35 39.07 -17.99
C ALA A 104 -21.11 40.40 -17.92
N ILE A 105 -21.54 40.82 -16.72
CA ILE A 105 -22.24 42.09 -16.51
C ILE A 105 -21.25 43.28 -16.51
N ASP A 106 -20.09 43.12 -15.84
CA ASP A 106 -19.03 44.12 -15.81
C ASP A 106 -17.68 43.47 -16.08
N SER A 107 -17.29 43.43 -17.34
CA SER A 107 -16.03 42.84 -17.82
C SER A 107 -14.77 43.66 -17.49
N THR A 108 -14.95 44.91 -17.06
CA THR A 108 -13.86 45.84 -16.79
C THR A 108 -13.39 45.80 -15.34
N ASN A 109 -14.14 45.14 -14.47
CA ASN A 109 -13.84 45.04 -13.06
C ASN A 109 -12.84 43.93 -12.79
N GLU A 110 -11.63 44.29 -12.33
CA GLU A 110 -10.56 43.34 -12.04
C GLU A 110 -10.91 42.36 -10.94
N TRP A 111 -11.68 42.76 -9.93
CA TRP A 111 -12.04 41.91 -8.81
C TRP A 111 -12.92 40.72 -9.24
N TYR A 112 -13.81 40.95 -10.21
CA TYR A 112 -14.65 39.90 -10.78
C TYR A 112 -13.80 38.91 -11.59
N ALA A 113 -12.82 39.44 -12.33
CA ALA A 113 -11.85 38.63 -13.06
C ALA A 113 -10.98 37.79 -12.14
N ILE A 114 -10.43 38.38 -11.06
CA ILE A 114 -9.63 37.71 -10.04
C ILE A 114 -10.46 36.62 -9.33
N MET A 115 -11.71 36.93 -8.98
CA MET A 115 -12.59 35.94 -8.33
C MET A 115 -12.83 34.74 -9.25
N GLN A 116 -13.18 35.00 -10.51
CA GLN A 116 -13.40 33.96 -11.51
C GLN A 116 -12.16 33.04 -11.66
N ALA A 117 -10.98 33.64 -11.81
CA ALA A 117 -9.72 32.93 -11.93
C ALA A 117 -9.40 32.08 -10.65
N THR A 118 -9.60 32.69 -9.47
CA THR A 118 -9.39 32.02 -8.18
C THR A 118 -10.31 30.83 -7.97
N LEU A 119 -11.58 30.96 -8.34
CA LEU A 119 -12.55 29.86 -8.23
C LEU A 119 -12.26 28.73 -9.22
N ASN A 120 -11.82 29.05 -10.45
CA ASN A 120 -11.39 28.05 -11.41
C ASN A 120 -10.13 27.31 -10.90
N MET A 121 -9.18 27.99 -10.27
CA MET A 121 -8.04 27.38 -9.61
C MET A 121 -8.48 26.37 -8.53
N ARG A 122 -9.40 26.78 -7.63
CA ARG A 122 -9.93 25.92 -6.57
C ARG A 122 -10.76 24.73 -7.10
N LYS A 123 -11.40 24.89 -8.25
CA LYS A 123 -12.15 23.82 -8.94
C LYS A 123 -11.22 22.82 -9.64
N GLY A 124 -9.92 23.15 -9.81
CA GLY A 124 -8.95 22.33 -10.54
C GLY A 124 -8.85 22.65 -12.04
N ASN A 125 -9.53 23.68 -12.53
CA ASN A 125 -9.46 24.13 -13.92
C ASN A 125 -8.23 25.01 -14.13
N LEU A 126 -7.02 24.43 -14.06
CA LEU A 126 -5.77 25.18 -14.00
C LEU A 126 -5.52 26.02 -15.25
N GLU A 127 -5.68 25.45 -16.45
CA GLU A 127 -5.48 26.17 -17.72
C GLU A 127 -6.40 27.39 -17.86
N GLN A 128 -7.67 27.22 -17.51
CA GLN A 128 -8.66 28.30 -17.55
C GLN A 128 -8.29 29.40 -16.54
N SER A 129 -7.83 29.02 -15.36
CA SER A 129 -7.40 29.95 -14.31
C SER A 129 -6.17 30.75 -14.74
N ILE A 130 -5.16 30.10 -15.34
CA ILE A 130 -3.96 30.75 -15.88
C ILE A 130 -4.39 31.83 -16.89
N LYS A 131 -5.17 31.47 -17.90
CA LYS A 131 -5.65 32.41 -18.91
C LYS A 131 -6.36 33.61 -18.31
N GLN A 132 -7.20 33.38 -17.33
CA GLN A 132 -7.99 34.45 -16.68
C GLN A 132 -7.10 35.37 -15.84
N PHE A 133 -6.10 34.85 -15.12
CA PHE A 133 -5.13 35.69 -14.41
C PHE A 133 -4.22 36.47 -15.37
N GLU A 134 -3.81 35.92 -16.50
CA GLU A 134 -3.07 36.62 -17.55
C GLU A 134 -3.91 37.79 -18.13
N GLU A 135 -5.21 37.56 -18.34
CA GLU A 135 -6.15 38.63 -18.75
C GLU A 135 -6.18 39.78 -17.72
N VAL A 136 -6.19 39.48 -16.40
CA VAL A 136 -6.13 40.51 -15.35
C VAL A 136 -4.85 41.36 -15.48
N LEU A 137 -3.69 40.73 -15.69
CA LEU A 137 -2.41 41.45 -15.88
C LEU A 137 -2.44 42.32 -17.14
N THR A 138 -3.08 41.86 -18.22
CA THR A 138 -3.26 42.63 -19.45
C THR A 138 -4.16 43.87 -19.20
N MET A 139 -5.18 43.76 -18.35
CA MET A 139 -6.10 44.86 -18.03
C MET A 139 -5.47 45.92 -17.13
N LYS A 140 -4.70 45.54 -16.14
CA LYS A 140 -4.29 46.43 -15.04
C LYS A 140 -2.76 46.51 -14.82
N GLY A 141 -1.97 45.68 -15.50
CA GLY A 141 -0.55 45.62 -15.30
C GLY A 141 -0.17 44.82 -14.04
N TYR A 142 0.81 45.32 -13.31
CA TYR A 142 1.32 44.63 -12.12
C TYR A 142 0.28 44.48 -11.02
N ASN A 143 0.16 43.24 -10.51
CA ASN A 143 -0.63 42.89 -9.32
C ASN A 143 0.07 41.75 -8.59
N ALA A 144 0.60 42.01 -7.38
CA ALA A 144 1.37 41.04 -6.62
C ALA A 144 0.63 39.72 -6.36
N GLY A 145 -0.68 39.81 -6.00
CA GLY A 145 -1.48 38.61 -5.73
C GLY A 145 -1.69 37.76 -6.98
N VAL A 146 -1.87 38.38 -8.14
CA VAL A 146 -2.03 37.69 -9.42
C VAL A 146 -0.72 37.04 -9.86
N HIS A 147 0.41 37.76 -9.77
CA HIS A 147 1.72 37.19 -10.08
C HIS A 147 2.04 35.98 -9.20
N TYR A 148 1.74 36.06 -7.89
CA TYR A 148 1.94 34.97 -6.97
C TYR A 148 1.05 33.75 -7.31
N ASN A 149 -0.22 33.97 -7.65
CA ASN A 149 -1.14 32.91 -8.07
C ASN A 149 -0.69 32.28 -9.39
N LEU A 150 -0.25 33.07 -10.36
CA LEU A 150 0.30 32.57 -11.62
C LEU A 150 1.57 31.75 -11.41
N ALA A 151 2.49 32.20 -10.55
CA ALA A 151 3.69 31.43 -10.22
C ALA A 151 3.34 30.03 -9.68
N ASN A 152 2.37 29.95 -8.75
CA ASN A 152 1.88 28.68 -8.23
C ASN A 152 1.22 27.80 -9.31
N LEU A 153 0.38 28.40 -10.15
CA LEU A 153 -0.33 27.69 -11.22
C LEU A 153 0.64 27.15 -12.28
N TYR A 154 1.62 27.94 -12.71
CA TYR A 154 2.65 27.52 -13.64
C TYR A 154 3.50 26.41 -13.05
N LEU A 155 3.84 26.50 -11.76
CA LEU A 155 4.56 25.45 -11.06
C LEU A 155 3.73 24.14 -10.99
N ALA A 156 2.41 24.25 -10.70
CA ALA A 156 1.50 23.10 -10.68
C ALA A 156 1.33 22.46 -12.06
N SER A 157 1.39 23.27 -13.13
CA SER A 157 1.28 22.82 -14.53
C SER A 157 2.62 22.38 -15.14
N GLY A 158 3.73 22.42 -14.39
CA GLY A 158 5.07 22.06 -14.86
C GLY A 158 5.78 23.15 -15.70
N ASN A 159 5.20 24.32 -15.84
CA ASN A 159 5.72 25.45 -16.62
C ASN A 159 6.72 26.27 -15.77
N THR A 160 7.87 25.70 -15.48
CA THR A 160 8.85 26.23 -14.51
C THR A 160 9.44 27.58 -14.94
N ASP A 161 9.70 27.79 -16.24
CA ASP A 161 10.24 29.05 -16.74
C ASP A 161 9.28 30.22 -16.54
N GLN A 162 7.99 30.00 -16.80
CA GLN A 162 6.96 31.02 -16.56
C GLN A 162 6.76 31.27 -15.06
N ALA A 163 6.82 30.22 -14.24
CA ALA A 163 6.79 30.38 -12.79
C ALA A 163 7.95 31.28 -12.30
N MET A 164 9.17 31.03 -12.79
CA MET A 164 10.34 31.86 -12.45
C MET A 164 10.18 33.30 -12.89
N ALA A 165 9.69 33.56 -14.12
CA ALA A 165 9.46 34.91 -14.60
C ALA A 165 8.44 35.68 -13.71
N MET A 166 7.39 35.00 -13.21
CA MET A 166 6.46 35.62 -12.26
C MET A 166 7.13 35.93 -10.92
N LEU A 167 7.96 35.03 -10.40
CA LEU A 167 8.72 35.24 -9.16
C LEU A 167 9.75 36.37 -9.27
N ASP A 168 10.46 36.47 -10.40
CA ASP A 168 11.41 37.54 -10.65
C ASP A 168 10.73 38.91 -10.74
N THR A 169 9.56 38.96 -11.36
CA THR A 169 8.72 40.16 -11.39
C THR A 169 8.26 40.56 -10.01
N LEU A 170 7.79 39.60 -9.19
CA LEU A 170 7.40 39.85 -7.80
C LEU A 170 8.56 40.43 -6.99
N GLU A 171 9.72 39.77 -7.01
CA GLU A 171 10.89 40.22 -6.25
C GLU A 171 11.39 41.61 -6.66
N SER A 172 11.30 41.94 -7.96
CA SER A 172 11.70 43.25 -8.46
C SER A 172 10.81 44.39 -7.96
N HIS A 173 9.53 44.13 -7.64
CA HIS A 173 8.56 45.13 -7.17
C HIS A 173 8.39 45.14 -5.64
N GLU A 174 8.37 43.96 -5.02
CA GLU A 174 8.07 43.82 -3.58
C GLU A 174 9.34 43.69 -2.72
N GLY A 175 10.50 43.39 -3.35
CA GLY A 175 11.73 43.05 -2.64
C GLY A 175 11.69 41.60 -2.12
N TYR A 176 12.54 41.30 -1.11
CA TYR A 176 12.61 39.97 -0.51
C TYR A 176 11.31 39.61 0.23
N ASP A 177 10.77 38.45 -0.10
CA ASP A 177 9.61 37.85 0.56
C ASP A 177 9.87 36.33 0.69
N ASP A 178 9.72 35.78 1.91
CA ASP A 178 9.96 34.36 2.20
C ASP A 178 9.08 33.42 1.37
N ARG A 179 7.88 33.85 0.98
CA ARG A 179 6.97 33.09 0.12
C ARG A 179 7.52 32.97 -1.31
N ILE A 180 8.19 34.03 -1.81
CA ILE A 180 8.86 34.03 -3.13
C ILE A 180 10.05 33.07 -3.08
N SER A 181 10.91 33.18 -2.06
CA SER A 181 12.05 32.27 -1.85
C SER A 181 11.60 30.82 -1.70
N LEU A 182 10.51 30.55 -0.99
CA LEU A 182 9.96 29.20 -0.82
C LEU A 182 9.52 28.58 -2.16
N LEU A 183 8.81 29.35 -2.99
CA LEU A 183 8.40 28.89 -4.32
C LEU A 183 9.62 28.72 -5.24
N ARG A 184 10.57 29.64 -5.22
CA ARG A 184 11.80 29.56 -6.01
C ARG A 184 12.62 28.33 -5.64
N GLN A 185 12.75 28.05 -4.35
CA GLN A 185 13.38 26.83 -3.84
C GLN A 185 12.69 25.58 -4.39
N GLN A 186 11.35 25.53 -4.39
CA GLN A 186 10.58 24.41 -4.97
C GLN A 186 10.80 24.26 -6.48
N VAL A 187 10.88 25.38 -7.24
CA VAL A 187 11.19 25.35 -8.68
C VAL A 187 12.58 24.77 -8.91
N TYR A 188 13.60 25.28 -8.21
CA TYR A 188 14.96 24.78 -8.35
C TYR A 188 15.07 23.31 -7.94
N TYR A 189 14.37 22.92 -6.88
CA TYR A 189 14.28 21.53 -6.45
C TYR A 189 13.73 20.62 -7.56
N ARG A 190 12.64 21.01 -8.22
CA ARG A 190 12.02 20.22 -9.32
C ARG A 190 12.92 20.15 -10.56
N LEU A 191 13.63 21.23 -10.86
CA LEU A 191 14.57 21.30 -11.99
C LEU A 191 15.89 20.57 -11.74
N GLY A 192 16.13 20.11 -10.50
CA GLY A 192 17.40 19.46 -10.13
C GLY A 192 18.57 20.45 -9.98
N TYR A 193 18.30 21.75 -9.86
CA TYR A 193 19.32 22.78 -9.60
C TYR A 193 19.62 22.84 -8.11
N SER A 194 20.38 21.86 -7.63
CA SER A 194 20.64 21.63 -6.21
C SER A 194 21.31 22.86 -5.56
N ASP A 195 22.36 23.42 -6.18
CA ASP A 195 23.06 24.59 -5.65
C ASP A 195 22.12 25.77 -5.42
N LYS A 196 21.25 26.07 -6.40
CA LYS A 196 20.30 27.19 -6.30
C LYS A 196 19.21 26.91 -5.28
N SER A 197 18.75 25.67 -5.20
CA SER A 197 17.80 25.21 -4.18
C SER A 197 18.38 25.38 -2.78
N LEU A 198 19.68 25.06 -2.61
CA LEU A 198 20.40 25.25 -1.34
C LEU A 198 20.56 26.72 -0.98
N GLU A 199 20.88 27.60 -1.97
CA GLU A 199 20.95 29.04 -1.74
C GLU A 199 19.63 29.64 -1.23
N GLU A 200 18.51 29.28 -1.85
CA GLU A 200 17.19 29.75 -1.39
C GLU A 200 16.84 29.19 -0.01
N ALA A 201 17.17 27.94 0.26
CA ALA A 201 16.96 27.35 1.58
C ALA A 201 17.80 28.06 2.67
N LYS A 202 19.03 28.50 2.36
CA LYS A 202 19.86 29.32 3.26
C LYS A 202 19.21 30.66 3.52
N LYS A 203 18.75 31.38 2.47
CA LYS A 203 18.04 32.66 2.64
C LYS A 203 16.81 32.55 3.53
N LEU A 204 16.01 31.48 3.36
CA LEU A 204 14.85 31.22 4.19
C LEU A 204 15.23 30.98 5.65
N ASN A 205 16.27 30.18 5.90
CA ASN A 205 16.77 29.91 7.24
C ASN A 205 17.36 31.16 7.91
N ASP A 206 18.11 31.98 7.18
CA ASP A 206 18.70 33.23 7.68
C ASP A 206 17.59 34.25 8.01
N PHE A 207 16.53 34.30 7.22
CA PHE A 207 15.38 35.16 7.47
C PHE A 207 14.61 34.76 8.74
N ALA A 208 14.41 33.47 8.96
CA ALA A 208 13.64 32.98 10.13
C ALA A 208 14.25 31.67 10.69
N PRO A 209 15.38 31.75 11.41
CA PRO A 209 16.16 30.58 11.84
C PRO A 209 15.47 29.70 12.88
N ASN A 210 14.39 30.19 13.50
CA ASN A 210 13.57 29.45 14.46
C ASN A 210 12.29 28.90 13.85
N THR A 211 12.20 28.80 12.52
CA THR A 211 11.06 28.20 11.82
C THR A 211 11.42 26.78 11.41
N PRO A 212 10.88 25.74 12.07
CA PRO A 212 11.26 24.33 11.79
C PRO A 212 11.16 23.94 10.32
N GLN A 213 10.19 24.52 9.60
CA GLN A 213 10.00 24.30 8.17
C GLN A 213 11.23 24.72 7.36
N TYR A 214 11.80 25.91 7.64
CA TYR A 214 12.94 26.44 6.86
C TYR A 214 14.23 25.73 7.23
N VAL A 215 14.36 25.38 8.51
CA VAL A 215 15.50 24.57 8.98
C VAL A 215 15.50 23.19 8.30
N VAL A 216 14.33 22.52 8.19
CA VAL A 216 14.21 21.23 7.50
C VAL A 216 14.49 21.38 5.99
N LEU A 217 13.96 22.42 5.33
CA LEU A 217 14.24 22.65 3.91
C LEU A 217 15.74 22.80 3.65
N LEU A 218 16.48 23.41 4.56
CA LEU A 218 17.94 23.51 4.46
C LEU A 218 18.61 22.15 4.67
N GLY A 219 18.13 21.35 5.62
CA GLY A 219 18.58 19.97 5.81
C GLY A 219 18.33 19.09 4.57
N ASP A 220 17.12 19.18 3.98
CA ASP A 220 16.77 18.46 2.76
C ASP A 220 17.63 18.84 1.56
N ALA A 221 18.00 20.13 1.46
CA ALA A 221 18.90 20.61 0.41
C ALA A 221 20.30 20.01 0.57
N TYR A 222 20.87 19.99 1.79
CA TYR A 222 22.16 19.33 2.05
C TYR A 222 22.10 17.80 1.83
N ALA A 223 21.02 17.15 2.22
CA ALA A 223 20.83 15.71 1.98
C ALA A 223 20.84 15.36 0.49
N ARG A 224 20.32 16.25 -0.35
CA ARG A 224 20.33 16.12 -1.80
C ARG A 224 21.71 16.31 -2.41
N GLU A 225 22.51 17.26 -1.89
CA GLU A 225 23.92 17.43 -2.27
C GLU A 225 24.79 16.24 -1.81
N GLY A 226 24.24 15.32 -1.03
CA GLY A 226 24.97 14.18 -0.48
C GLY A 226 25.67 14.48 0.85
N ASP A 227 25.58 15.69 1.37
CA ASP A 227 26.12 16.03 2.70
C ASP A 227 25.13 15.64 3.80
N ILE A 228 25.08 14.35 4.07
CA ILE A 228 24.17 13.78 5.05
C ILE A 228 24.52 14.20 6.48
N VAL A 229 25.78 14.50 6.74
CA VAL A 229 26.25 14.95 8.06
C VAL A 229 25.69 16.32 8.40
N GLU A 230 25.77 17.25 7.46
CA GLU A 230 25.23 18.59 7.62
C GLU A 230 23.70 18.57 7.62
N ALA A 231 23.07 17.76 6.74
CA ALA A 231 21.63 17.56 6.72
C ALA A 231 21.10 17.12 8.10
N LYS A 232 21.71 16.10 8.71
CA LYS A 232 21.38 15.60 10.05
C LYS A 232 21.41 16.69 11.10
N LYS A 233 22.43 17.57 11.07
CA LYS A 233 22.58 18.68 12.01
C LYS A 233 21.40 19.67 11.94
N TYR A 234 20.92 19.98 10.72
CA TYR A 234 19.73 20.82 10.56
C TYR A 234 18.45 20.12 11.00
N TYR A 235 18.31 18.82 10.75
CA TYR A 235 17.16 18.07 11.30
C TYR A 235 17.19 18.06 12.84
N GLU A 236 18.34 17.89 13.47
CA GLU A 236 18.51 18.00 14.93
C GLU A 236 18.14 19.40 15.43
N GLN A 237 18.54 20.45 14.73
CA GLN A 237 18.16 21.83 15.04
C GLN A 237 16.65 22.04 14.94
N ALA A 238 16.00 21.52 13.89
CA ALA A 238 14.55 21.59 13.74
C ALA A 238 13.82 20.86 14.88
N LEU A 239 14.32 19.70 15.30
CA LEU A 239 13.79 18.94 16.43
C LEU A 239 14.05 19.59 17.78
N ALA A 240 15.08 20.41 17.91
CA ALA A 240 15.32 21.23 19.09
C ALA A 240 14.30 22.37 19.21
N ILE A 241 13.79 22.89 18.08
CA ILE A 241 12.73 23.91 18.05
C ILE A 241 11.36 23.25 18.30
N ASP A 242 11.09 22.15 17.61
CA ASP A 242 9.83 21.38 17.73
C ASP A 242 10.12 19.87 17.65
N SER A 243 10.22 19.23 18.80
CA SER A 243 10.59 17.81 18.93
C SER A 243 9.61 16.83 18.27
N LEU A 244 8.38 17.28 17.97
CA LEU A 244 7.34 16.50 17.32
C LEU A 244 7.12 16.92 15.86
N TYR A 245 8.03 17.71 15.27
CA TYR A 245 7.90 18.14 13.88
C TYR A 245 8.14 16.97 12.91
N PRO A 246 7.08 16.44 12.24
CA PRO A 246 7.19 15.22 11.48
C PRO A 246 8.24 15.25 10.37
N PRO A 247 8.37 16.32 9.53
CA PRO A 247 9.37 16.34 8.48
C PRO A 247 10.80 16.19 9.00
N ALA A 248 11.12 16.78 10.16
CA ALA A 248 12.45 16.64 10.76
C ALA A 248 12.71 15.23 11.29
N GLN A 249 11.69 14.57 11.90
CA GLN A 249 11.82 13.19 12.33
C GLN A 249 12.06 12.25 11.15
N LEU A 250 11.37 12.49 10.04
CA LEU A 250 11.52 11.68 8.82
C LEU A 250 12.86 11.92 8.13
N GLY A 251 13.31 13.19 8.07
CA GLY A 251 14.65 13.52 7.57
C GLY A 251 15.77 12.87 8.40
N MET A 252 15.58 12.76 9.72
CA MET A 252 16.52 12.02 10.58
C MET A 252 16.55 10.52 10.25
N LEU A 253 15.41 9.90 9.94
CA LEU A 253 15.39 8.48 9.53
C LEU A 253 16.16 8.27 8.24
N ASP A 254 15.95 9.11 7.21
CA ASP A 254 16.70 9.05 5.96
C ASP A 254 18.21 9.23 6.21
N ALA A 255 18.59 10.21 7.05
CA ALA A 255 19.98 10.44 7.41
C ALA A 255 20.61 9.23 8.12
N TYR A 256 19.93 8.63 9.09
CA TYR A 256 20.43 7.44 9.78
C TYR A 256 20.57 6.24 8.84
N GLN A 257 19.61 6.03 7.94
CA GLN A 257 19.66 4.95 6.95
C GLN A 257 20.86 5.11 6.01
N ARG A 258 21.08 6.32 5.45
CA ARG A 258 22.23 6.61 4.57
C ARG A 258 23.58 6.53 5.28
N MET A 259 23.60 6.78 6.59
CA MET A 259 24.79 6.64 7.43
C MET A 259 24.98 5.23 7.98
N GLU A 260 24.12 4.27 7.64
CA GLU A 260 24.11 2.88 8.13
C GLU A 260 24.04 2.78 9.67
N LYS A 261 23.44 3.79 10.32
CA LYS A 261 23.24 3.84 11.77
C LYS A 261 21.93 3.16 12.17
N HIS A 262 21.91 1.83 12.10
CA HIS A 262 20.69 1.03 12.25
C HIS A 262 20.03 1.19 13.63
N GLU A 263 20.80 1.24 14.71
CA GLU A 263 20.26 1.44 16.06
C GLU A 263 19.55 2.80 16.20
N ASP A 264 20.19 3.87 15.75
CA ASP A 264 19.62 5.22 15.74
C ASP A 264 18.38 5.30 14.84
N PHE A 265 18.40 4.61 13.70
CA PHE A 265 17.27 4.51 12.78
C PHE A 265 16.05 3.91 13.46
N PHE A 266 16.18 2.74 14.11
CA PHE A 266 15.04 2.08 14.77
C PHE A 266 14.57 2.84 16.01
N ALA A 267 15.47 3.48 16.76
CA ALA A 267 15.09 4.40 17.83
C ALA A 267 14.31 5.62 17.30
N GLY A 268 14.69 6.15 16.14
CA GLY A 268 13.98 7.21 15.44
C GLY A 268 12.61 6.74 14.92
N LEU A 269 12.54 5.55 14.32
CA LEU A 269 11.30 4.95 13.82
C LEU A 269 10.27 4.77 14.95
N ARG A 270 10.71 4.35 16.12
CA ARG A 270 9.85 4.25 17.31
C ARG A 270 9.24 5.61 17.67
N LYS A 271 10.05 6.70 17.65
CA LYS A 271 9.55 8.08 17.87
C LYS A 271 8.54 8.52 16.83
N VAL A 272 8.78 8.20 15.54
CA VAL A 272 7.83 8.46 14.46
C VAL A 272 6.51 7.73 14.70
N CYS A 273 6.55 6.45 15.07
CA CYS A 273 5.36 5.67 15.40
C CYS A 273 4.58 6.22 16.62
N GLN A 274 5.28 6.79 17.59
CA GLN A 274 4.67 7.42 18.78
C GLN A 274 4.17 8.86 18.52
N ASN A 275 4.56 9.50 17.40
CA ASN A 275 4.18 10.88 17.11
C ASN A 275 2.68 11.00 16.82
N LYS A 276 1.97 11.77 17.64
CA LYS A 276 0.52 11.99 17.52
C LYS A 276 0.12 12.92 16.38
N ARG A 277 1.06 13.64 15.77
CA ARG A 277 0.83 14.50 14.60
C ARG A 277 0.83 13.74 13.29
N LEU A 278 1.35 12.50 13.28
CA LEU A 278 1.27 11.60 12.14
C LEU A 278 0.03 10.71 12.28
N SER A 279 -0.68 10.55 11.17
CA SER A 279 -1.79 9.62 11.06
C SER A 279 -1.32 8.17 11.16
N LEU A 280 -2.22 7.26 11.49
CA LEU A 280 -1.90 5.83 11.51
C LEU A 280 -1.51 5.32 10.11
N GLU A 281 -2.12 5.87 9.07
CA GLU A 281 -1.80 5.53 7.69
C GLU A 281 -0.34 5.89 7.33
N GLU A 282 0.10 7.12 7.65
CA GLU A 282 1.49 7.54 7.43
C GLU A 282 2.49 6.65 8.17
N LYS A 283 2.23 6.34 9.45
CA LYS A 283 3.05 5.42 10.24
C LYS A 283 3.11 4.02 9.62
N GLY A 284 1.96 3.51 9.17
CA GLY A 284 1.85 2.22 8.50
C GLY A 284 2.63 2.15 7.20
N GLN A 285 2.67 3.24 6.42
CA GLN A 285 3.47 3.34 5.19
C GLN A 285 4.97 3.17 5.49
N TYR A 286 5.50 3.87 6.51
CA TYR A 286 6.91 3.72 6.91
C TYR A 286 7.24 2.33 7.43
N LEU A 287 6.40 1.75 8.27
CA LEU A 287 6.58 0.38 8.74
C LEU A 287 6.56 -0.63 7.58
N THR A 288 5.69 -0.42 6.60
CA THR A 288 5.62 -1.27 5.39
C THR A 288 6.91 -1.22 4.60
N LEU A 289 7.47 -0.03 4.36
CA LEU A 289 8.75 0.13 3.66
C LEU A 289 9.89 -0.60 4.38
N VAL A 290 9.96 -0.48 5.71
CA VAL A 290 10.98 -1.15 6.52
C VAL A 290 10.83 -2.67 6.50
N VAL A 291 9.61 -3.20 6.57
CA VAL A 291 9.34 -4.65 6.53
C VAL A 291 9.64 -5.24 5.15
N GLN A 292 9.37 -4.49 4.08
CA GLN A 292 9.64 -4.93 2.69
C GLN A 292 11.13 -4.91 2.34
N ASP A 293 11.91 -4.04 2.98
CA ASP A 293 13.37 -4.06 2.86
C ASP A 293 13.94 -5.24 3.67
N ARG A 294 14.37 -6.29 2.96
CA ARG A 294 14.90 -7.50 3.60
C ARG A 294 16.07 -7.23 4.53
N THR A 295 16.93 -6.27 4.19
CA THR A 295 18.09 -5.91 5.00
C THR A 295 17.65 -5.24 6.29
N LEU A 296 16.84 -4.19 6.19
CA LEU A 296 16.29 -3.48 7.36
C LEU A 296 15.38 -4.38 8.19
N GLY A 297 14.52 -5.17 7.55
CA GLY A 297 13.63 -6.11 8.24
C GLY A 297 14.39 -7.15 9.08
N THR A 298 15.49 -7.69 8.54
CA THR A 298 16.33 -8.67 9.26
C THR A 298 17.15 -8.02 10.36
N LEU A 299 17.83 -6.90 10.08
CA LEU A 299 18.62 -6.15 11.05
C LEU A 299 17.74 -5.57 12.17
N GLY A 300 16.54 -5.13 11.84
CA GLY A 300 15.60 -4.48 12.75
C GLY A 300 14.76 -5.43 13.59
N ALA A 301 14.87 -6.75 13.40
CA ALA A 301 14.01 -7.72 14.07
C ALA A 301 13.87 -7.53 15.60
N PRO A 302 14.92 -7.16 16.36
CA PRO A 302 14.80 -6.91 17.79
C PRO A 302 13.93 -5.67 18.13
N TRP A 303 14.05 -4.59 17.35
CA TRP A 303 13.33 -3.32 17.59
C TRP A 303 11.94 -3.31 16.97
N LEU A 304 11.78 -3.92 15.78
CA LEU A 304 10.49 -3.94 15.08
C LEU A 304 9.42 -4.67 15.88
N SER A 305 9.78 -5.74 16.59
CA SER A 305 8.84 -6.44 17.46
C SER A 305 8.23 -5.51 18.51
N ASP A 306 9.08 -4.71 19.19
CA ASP A 306 8.61 -3.77 20.22
C ASP A 306 7.77 -2.64 19.62
N ILE A 307 8.19 -2.10 18.47
CA ILE A 307 7.45 -1.04 17.77
C ILE A 307 6.06 -1.54 17.37
N PHE A 308 5.96 -2.74 16.80
CA PHE A 308 4.68 -3.33 16.43
C PHE A 308 3.80 -3.61 17.64
N GLU A 309 4.37 -4.10 18.76
CA GLU A 309 3.62 -4.30 20.01
C GLU A 309 3.01 -2.98 20.51
N GLU A 310 3.82 -1.92 20.58
CA GLU A 310 3.34 -0.60 21.02
C GLU A 310 2.23 -0.06 20.10
N MET A 311 2.43 -0.19 18.80
CA MET A 311 1.44 0.25 17.81
C MET A 311 0.14 -0.58 17.92
N PHE A 312 0.24 -1.89 18.06
CA PHE A 312 -0.93 -2.76 18.19
C PHE A 312 -1.69 -2.48 19.49
N LEU A 313 -0.99 -2.22 20.60
CA LEU A 313 -1.62 -1.82 21.86
C LEU A 313 -2.32 -0.46 21.76
N ALA A 314 -1.76 0.47 20.99
CA ALA A 314 -2.36 1.79 20.78
C ALA A 314 -3.57 1.75 19.80
N TYR A 315 -3.58 0.82 18.86
CA TYR A 315 -4.59 0.72 17.79
C TYR A 315 -5.08 -0.73 17.57
N PRO A 316 -5.59 -1.42 18.61
CA PRO A 316 -5.86 -2.86 18.56
C PRO A 316 -6.98 -3.27 17.60
N GLY A 317 -7.81 -2.31 17.16
CA GLY A 317 -8.90 -2.53 16.21
C GLY A 317 -8.58 -2.16 14.77
N ASP A 318 -7.34 -1.74 14.46
CA ASP A 318 -6.98 -1.38 13.09
C ASP A 318 -6.61 -2.60 12.26
N TRP A 319 -7.30 -2.76 11.14
CA TRP A 319 -7.12 -3.90 10.24
C TRP A 319 -5.78 -3.89 9.51
N ASN A 320 -5.39 -2.72 8.98
CA ASN A 320 -4.17 -2.61 8.17
C ASN A 320 -2.91 -2.83 9.01
N LEU A 321 -2.90 -2.24 10.21
CA LEU A 321 -1.82 -2.46 11.18
C LEU A 321 -1.74 -3.92 11.61
N THR A 322 -2.90 -4.56 11.89
CA THR A 322 -2.94 -5.98 12.26
C THR A 322 -2.36 -6.85 11.17
N LEU A 323 -2.77 -6.63 9.89
CA LEU A 323 -2.23 -7.39 8.76
C LEU A 323 -0.72 -7.19 8.59
N LEU A 324 -0.25 -5.96 8.71
CA LEU A 324 1.16 -5.66 8.58
C LEU A 324 1.99 -6.36 9.67
N TYR A 325 1.51 -6.30 10.92
CA TYR A 325 2.18 -6.97 12.03
C TYR A 325 2.16 -8.50 11.89
N VAL A 326 1.02 -9.08 11.54
CA VAL A 326 0.90 -10.52 11.26
C VAL A 326 1.81 -10.94 10.13
N SER A 327 1.88 -10.16 9.03
CA SER A 327 2.79 -10.42 7.91
C SER A 327 4.26 -10.41 8.36
N TYR A 328 4.67 -9.42 9.15
CA TYR A 328 6.00 -9.36 9.73
C TYR A 328 6.33 -10.60 10.58
N LEU A 329 5.41 -10.99 11.47
CA LEU A 329 5.59 -12.16 12.34
C LEU A 329 5.67 -13.47 11.56
N THR A 330 4.85 -13.65 10.51
CA THR A 330 4.87 -14.85 9.66
C THR A 330 6.15 -14.94 8.84
N GLN A 331 6.65 -13.82 8.31
CA GLN A 331 7.95 -13.77 7.62
C GLN A 331 9.11 -14.15 8.56
N ALA A 332 9.00 -13.79 9.84
CA ALA A 332 9.96 -14.17 10.89
C ALA A 332 9.72 -15.58 11.47
N ASN A 333 8.83 -16.38 10.88
CA ASN A 333 8.41 -17.71 11.34
C ASN A 333 7.86 -17.73 12.78
N ARG A 334 7.28 -16.59 13.26
CA ARG A 334 6.74 -16.43 14.62
C ARG A 334 5.22 -16.63 14.62
N PHE A 335 4.75 -17.76 14.15
CA PHE A 335 3.33 -18.05 13.96
C PHE A 335 2.52 -18.01 15.25
N ASP A 336 3.05 -18.47 16.37
CA ASP A 336 2.32 -18.43 17.65
C ASP A 336 1.94 -16.99 18.00
N ARG A 337 2.89 -16.06 17.88
CA ARG A 337 2.61 -14.65 18.14
C ARG A 337 1.67 -14.03 17.10
N ALA A 338 1.82 -14.40 15.83
CA ALA A 338 0.90 -13.96 14.77
C ALA A 338 -0.55 -14.38 15.05
N ILE A 339 -0.76 -15.61 15.54
CA ILE A 339 -2.07 -16.13 15.95
C ILE A 339 -2.61 -15.31 17.12
N GLU A 340 -1.83 -15.06 18.18
CA GLU A 340 -2.25 -14.27 19.33
C GLU A 340 -2.64 -12.83 18.93
N VAL A 341 -1.85 -12.17 18.10
CA VAL A 341 -2.14 -10.82 17.58
C VAL A 341 -3.45 -10.81 16.80
N TYR A 342 -3.63 -11.80 15.92
CA TYR A 342 -4.85 -11.90 15.12
C TYR A 342 -6.10 -12.19 16.00
N GLU A 343 -5.99 -13.05 16.99
CA GLU A 343 -7.04 -13.33 17.97
C GLU A 343 -7.36 -12.09 18.83
N GLY A 344 -6.34 -11.32 19.20
CA GLY A 344 -6.51 -10.02 19.87
C GLY A 344 -7.32 -9.03 19.03
N TYR A 345 -7.06 -8.97 17.71
CA TYR A 345 -7.89 -8.19 16.79
C TYR A 345 -9.30 -8.73 16.66
N MET A 346 -9.49 -10.06 16.56
CA MET A 346 -10.82 -10.69 16.48
C MET A 346 -11.69 -10.41 17.73
N ALA A 347 -11.08 -10.16 18.87
CA ALA A 347 -11.78 -9.80 20.11
C ALA A 347 -12.24 -8.34 20.17
N GLN A 348 -11.82 -7.47 19.22
CA GLN A 348 -12.18 -6.07 19.23
C GLN A 348 -13.60 -5.83 18.70
N PRO A 349 -14.34 -4.83 19.24
CA PRO A 349 -15.68 -4.47 18.73
C PRO A 349 -15.71 -4.06 17.26
N ALA A 350 -14.58 -3.59 16.73
CA ALA A 350 -14.44 -3.20 15.32
C ALA A 350 -14.30 -4.40 14.37
N TYR A 351 -14.07 -5.61 14.90
CA TYR A 351 -13.95 -6.81 14.07
C TYR A 351 -15.24 -7.10 13.32
N LYS A 352 -15.10 -7.28 12.01
CA LYS A 352 -16.19 -7.73 11.14
C LYS A 352 -15.76 -9.04 10.51
N ASP A 353 -16.48 -10.10 10.82
CA ASP A 353 -16.20 -11.42 10.26
C ASP A 353 -16.47 -11.45 8.76
N SER A 354 -15.57 -12.08 8.01
CA SER A 354 -15.71 -12.37 6.58
C SER A 354 -14.96 -13.65 6.24
N TYR A 355 -15.33 -14.30 5.14
CA TYR A 355 -14.63 -15.50 4.71
C TYR A 355 -13.14 -15.26 4.43
N GLU A 356 -12.75 -14.09 3.91
CA GLU A 356 -11.34 -13.71 3.69
C GLU A 356 -10.57 -13.65 5.02
N ARG A 357 -11.16 -13.04 6.05
CA ARG A 357 -10.57 -12.99 7.39
C ARG A 357 -10.47 -14.35 8.04
N GLN A 358 -11.48 -15.21 7.82
CA GLN A 358 -11.45 -16.60 8.26
C GLN A 358 -10.33 -17.38 7.56
N GLU A 359 -10.13 -17.19 6.25
CA GLU A 359 -9.02 -17.81 5.50
C GLU A 359 -7.65 -17.40 6.02
N ILE A 360 -7.44 -16.10 6.30
CA ILE A 360 -6.20 -15.61 6.92
C ILE A 360 -5.96 -16.32 8.26
N TYR A 361 -6.98 -16.39 9.12
CA TYR A 361 -6.84 -17.05 10.40
C TYR A 361 -6.51 -18.54 10.27
N LEU A 362 -7.19 -19.25 9.36
CA LEU A 362 -6.91 -20.66 9.09
C LEU A 362 -5.50 -20.86 8.51
N SER A 363 -5.02 -19.94 7.66
CA SER A 363 -3.65 -19.96 7.15
C SER A 363 -2.63 -19.80 8.29
N LEU A 364 -2.87 -18.90 9.24
CA LEU A 364 -2.01 -18.74 10.41
C LEU A 364 -1.98 -20.00 11.28
N LEU A 365 -3.13 -20.61 11.53
CA LEU A 365 -3.23 -21.87 12.28
C LEU A 365 -2.48 -23.00 11.57
N SER A 366 -2.56 -23.05 10.24
CA SER A 366 -1.83 -24.01 9.40
C SER A 366 -0.33 -23.80 9.49
N GLY A 367 0.14 -22.57 9.31
CA GLY A 367 1.58 -22.23 9.40
C GLY A 367 2.16 -22.43 10.81
N GLY A 368 1.34 -22.21 11.85
CA GLY A 368 1.70 -22.45 13.25
C GLY A 368 1.45 -23.89 13.73
N GLU A 369 1.12 -24.81 12.83
CA GLU A 369 0.89 -26.23 13.12
C GLU A 369 -0.17 -26.50 14.20
N LYS A 370 -1.18 -25.64 14.34
CA LYS A 370 -2.26 -25.76 15.32
C LYS A 370 -3.40 -26.66 14.75
N TRP A 371 -3.06 -27.90 14.45
CA TRP A 371 -3.90 -28.80 13.64
C TRP A 371 -5.32 -29.02 14.19
N ASP A 372 -5.50 -29.31 15.48
CA ASP A 372 -6.82 -29.49 16.08
C ASP A 372 -7.66 -28.22 16.04
N LYS A 373 -7.02 -27.07 16.30
CA LYS A 373 -7.67 -25.76 16.23
C LYS A 373 -8.03 -25.41 14.79
N LEU A 374 -7.15 -25.73 13.83
CA LEU A 374 -7.38 -25.56 12.39
C LEU A 374 -8.64 -26.34 11.96
N ILE A 375 -8.76 -27.62 12.33
CA ILE A 375 -9.92 -28.45 12.00
C ILE A 375 -11.20 -27.85 12.61
N THR A 376 -11.18 -27.51 13.89
CA THR A 376 -12.35 -26.96 14.61
C THR A 376 -12.81 -25.62 14.02
N LYS A 377 -11.86 -24.75 13.68
CA LYS A 377 -12.17 -23.43 13.10
C LYS A 377 -12.63 -23.54 11.65
N SER A 378 -12.05 -24.47 10.87
CA SER A 378 -12.55 -24.81 9.53
C SER A 378 -13.99 -25.32 9.57
N ASP A 379 -14.33 -26.19 10.53
CA ASP A 379 -15.70 -26.66 10.72
C ASP A 379 -16.66 -25.52 11.07
N THR A 380 -16.21 -24.56 11.86
CA THR A 380 -17.01 -23.36 12.18
C THR A 380 -17.24 -22.50 10.94
N ALA A 381 -16.18 -22.25 10.15
CA ALA A 381 -16.27 -21.50 8.90
C ALA A 381 -17.20 -22.19 7.88
N LEU A 382 -17.15 -23.51 7.77
CA LEU A 382 -18.03 -24.30 6.89
C LEU A 382 -19.51 -24.24 7.27
N LYS A 383 -19.86 -23.96 8.54
CA LYS A 383 -21.25 -23.72 8.96
C LYS A 383 -21.80 -22.41 8.38
N THR A 384 -20.96 -21.41 8.22
CA THR A 384 -21.35 -20.10 7.66
C THR A 384 -21.27 -20.08 6.13
N ASN A 385 -20.29 -20.77 5.56
CA ASN A 385 -20.11 -20.86 4.10
C ASN A 385 -19.71 -22.29 3.68
N SER A 386 -20.71 -23.16 3.56
CA SER A 386 -20.54 -24.59 3.22
C SER A 386 -20.04 -24.85 1.80
N LYS A 387 -19.95 -23.82 0.94
CA LYS A 387 -19.49 -23.97 -0.45
C LYS A 387 -18.06 -23.48 -0.66
N ASN A 388 -17.42 -22.88 0.35
CA ASN A 388 -16.05 -22.41 0.23
C ASN A 388 -15.06 -23.59 0.23
N ILE A 389 -14.44 -23.86 -0.90
CA ILE A 389 -13.48 -24.96 -1.07
C ILE A 389 -12.22 -24.77 -0.22
N ALA A 390 -11.75 -23.52 0.00
CA ALA A 390 -10.58 -23.27 0.81
C ALA A 390 -10.74 -23.78 2.25
N PHE A 391 -11.93 -23.66 2.84
CA PHE A 391 -12.20 -24.15 4.20
C PHE A 391 -12.11 -25.68 4.30
N TYR A 392 -12.55 -26.41 3.25
CA TYR A 392 -12.35 -27.85 3.18
C TYR A 392 -10.88 -28.23 3.03
N ILE A 393 -10.11 -27.45 2.26
CA ILE A 393 -8.66 -27.67 2.07
C ILE A 393 -7.92 -27.46 3.39
N PHE A 394 -8.19 -26.38 4.13
CA PHE A 394 -7.60 -26.15 5.46
C PHE A 394 -7.95 -27.26 6.45
N LYS A 395 -9.21 -27.67 6.50
CA LYS A 395 -9.63 -28.81 7.33
C LYS A 395 -8.88 -30.09 6.93
N ASN A 396 -8.76 -30.34 5.63
CA ASN A 396 -8.05 -31.49 5.11
C ASN A 396 -6.57 -31.49 5.50
N ILE A 397 -5.88 -30.34 5.43
CA ILE A 397 -4.48 -30.20 5.85
C ILE A 397 -4.35 -30.63 7.33
N GLY A 398 -5.16 -30.12 8.23
CA GLY A 398 -5.11 -30.49 9.64
C GLY A 398 -5.41 -31.97 9.88
N LEU A 399 -6.39 -32.54 9.19
CA LEU A 399 -6.69 -33.98 9.29
C LEU A 399 -5.56 -34.85 8.77
N TRP A 400 -4.93 -34.45 7.68
CA TRP A 400 -3.80 -35.16 7.10
C TRP A 400 -2.59 -35.16 8.04
N GLN A 401 -2.24 -34.01 8.59
CA GLN A 401 -1.11 -33.88 9.52
C GLN A 401 -1.31 -34.70 10.82
N LEU A 402 -2.54 -34.84 11.26
CA LEU A 402 -2.90 -35.71 12.39
C LEU A 402 -3.11 -37.19 11.99
N ASN A 403 -2.76 -37.57 10.75
CA ASN A 403 -2.94 -38.92 10.20
C ASN A 403 -4.38 -39.44 10.26
N ARG A 404 -5.39 -38.53 10.25
CA ARG A 404 -6.83 -38.87 10.22
C ARG A 404 -7.32 -39.03 8.78
N LEU A 405 -6.70 -39.98 8.04
CA LEU A 405 -6.80 -40.09 6.58
C LEU A 405 -8.21 -40.39 6.06
N ASP A 406 -8.99 -41.21 6.76
CA ASP A 406 -10.38 -41.48 6.39
C ASP A 406 -11.26 -40.23 6.43
N GLU A 407 -11.10 -39.43 7.48
CA GLU A 407 -11.83 -38.17 7.62
C GLU A 407 -11.35 -37.12 6.59
N ALA A 408 -10.07 -37.07 6.31
CA ALA A 408 -9.50 -36.25 5.26
C ALA A 408 -10.10 -36.58 3.88
N ALA A 409 -10.14 -37.86 3.50
CA ALA A 409 -10.76 -38.32 2.28
C ALA A 409 -12.27 -37.99 2.21
N LYS A 410 -13.01 -38.15 3.32
CA LYS A 410 -14.41 -37.77 3.42
C LYS A 410 -14.62 -36.27 3.23
N THR A 411 -13.74 -35.45 3.81
CA THR A 411 -13.76 -34.00 3.69
C THR A 411 -13.61 -33.57 2.23
N LEU A 412 -12.60 -34.08 1.52
CA LEU A 412 -12.36 -33.76 0.11
C LEU A 412 -13.50 -34.27 -0.82
N LYS A 413 -14.09 -35.41 -0.53
CA LYS A 413 -15.28 -35.90 -1.27
C LYS A 413 -16.48 -34.95 -1.08
N THR A 414 -16.60 -34.34 0.07
CA THR A 414 -17.64 -33.34 0.30
C THR A 414 -17.33 -32.06 -0.45
N ALA A 415 -16.07 -31.60 -0.44
CA ALA A 415 -15.60 -30.47 -1.24
C ALA A 415 -15.90 -30.63 -2.73
N LEU A 416 -15.65 -31.81 -3.29
CA LEU A 416 -15.94 -32.12 -4.70
C LEU A 416 -17.40 -31.90 -5.11
N LYS A 417 -18.36 -32.03 -4.19
CA LYS A 417 -19.77 -31.73 -4.48
C LYS A 417 -20.06 -30.24 -4.64
N HIS A 418 -19.15 -29.40 -4.16
CA HIS A 418 -19.24 -27.94 -4.19
C HIS A 418 -18.27 -27.30 -5.16
N ALA A 419 -17.33 -28.07 -5.72
CA ALA A 419 -16.37 -27.58 -6.71
C ALA A 419 -17.09 -27.04 -7.96
N SER A 420 -16.88 -25.77 -8.26
CA SER A 420 -17.59 -25.04 -9.31
C SER A 420 -16.86 -25.05 -10.66
N ASP A 421 -15.56 -25.33 -10.66
CA ASP A 421 -14.73 -25.31 -11.85
C ASP A 421 -13.77 -26.50 -11.91
N THR A 422 -13.19 -26.71 -13.09
CA THR A 422 -12.29 -27.83 -13.38
C THR A 422 -10.98 -27.76 -12.62
N THR A 423 -10.49 -26.56 -12.28
CA THR A 423 -9.25 -26.39 -11.52
C THR A 423 -9.41 -26.89 -10.09
N GLN A 424 -10.53 -26.53 -9.43
CA GLN A 424 -10.86 -27.06 -8.11
C GLN A 424 -11.04 -28.58 -8.14
N GLN A 425 -11.72 -29.11 -9.16
CA GLN A 425 -11.91 -30.56 -9.28
C GLN A 425 -10.57 -31.29 -9.46
N TYR A 426 -9.67 -30.75 -10.28
CA TYR A 426 -8.32 -31.27 -10.48
C TYR A 426 -7.56 -31.34 -9.14
N ASP A 427 -7.48 -30.22 -8.41
CA ASP A 427 -6.75 -30.15 -7.13
C ASP A 427 -7.32 -31.12 -6.09
N LEU A 428 -8.64 -31.18 -5.97
CA LEU A 428 -9.31 -32.08 -5.03
C LEU A 428 -9.09 -33.56 -5.39
N HIS A 429 -9.07 -33.92 -6.68
CA HIS A 429 -8.77 -35.28 -7.11
C HIS A 429 -7.30 -35.64 -6.89
N ALA A 430 -6.38 -34.70 -7.11
CA ALA A 430 -4.96 -34.88 -6.80
C ALA A 430 -4.74 -35.18 -5.32
N ARG A 431 -5.27 -34.33 -4.44
CA ARG A 431 -5.20 -34.51 -2.96
C ARG A 431 -5.84 -35.82 -2.49
N LEU A 432 -6.96 -36.22 -3.09
CA LEU A 432 -7.57 -37.52 -2.80
C LEU A 432 -6.66 -38.69 -3.20
N GLY A 433 -5.93 -38.54 -4.29
CA GLY A 433 -4.92 -39.51 -4.71
C GLY A 433 -3.85 -39.71 -3.66
N ASP A 434 -3.24 -38.62 -3.19
CA ASP A 434 -2.21 -38.64 -2.16
C ASP A 434 -2.72 -39.26 -0.84
N ILE A 435 -3.89 -38.83 -0.37
CA ILE A 435 -4.50 -39.36 0.86
C ILE A 435 -4.82 -40.85 0.76
N TYR A 436 -5.42 -41.30 -0.33
CA TYR A 436 -5.71 -42.71 -0.52
C TYR A 436 -4.46 -43.57 -0.64
N HIS A 437 -3.41 -43.03 -1.27
CA HIS A 437 -2.14 -43.73 -1.34
C HIS A 437 -1.54 -43.91 0.07
N GLN A 438 -1.47 -42.85 0.86
CA GLN A 438 -0.96 -42.89 2.23
C GLN A 438 -1.81 -43.80 3.14
N ASN A 439 -3.12 -43.87 2.89
CA ASN A 439 -4.04 -44.77 3.60
C ASN A 439 -3.99 -46.23 3.12
N GLY A 440 -3.08 -46.57 2.17
CA GLY A 440 -2.94 -47.91 1.61
C GLY A 440 -4.05 -48.30 0.62
N GLU A 441 -4.94 -47.39 0.26
CA GLU A 441 -6.08 -47.62 -0.63
C GLU A 441 -5.70 -47.42 -2.11
N LYS A 442 -4.69 -48.15 -2.60
CA LYS A 442 -4.03 -48.00 -3.90
C LYS A 442 -4.98 -47.82 -5.08
N LYS A 443 -6.01 -48.69 -5.20
CA LYS A 443 -6.97 -48.60 -6.30
C LYS A 443 -7.75 -47.28 -6.31
N LYS A 444 -8.10 -46.74 -5.15
CA LYS A 444 -8.78 -45.45 -5.03
C LYS A 444 -7.81 -44.30 -5.34
N ALA A 445 -6.54 -44.42 -4.91
CA ALA A 445 -5.52 -43.46 -5.22
C ALA A 445 -5.33 -43.30 -6.72
N PHE A 446 -5.08 -44.39 -7.44
CA PHE A 446 -4.87 -44.41 -8.89
C PHE A 446 -6.10 -43.88 -9.65
N ASN A 447 -7.31 -44.30 -9.29
CA ASN A 447 -8.54 -43.74 -9.85
C ASN A 447 -8.66 -42.22 -9.65
N SER A 448 -8.20 -41.70 -8.51
CA SER A 448 -8.23 -40.27 -8.22
C SER A 448 -7.22 -39.52 -9.08
N TYR A 449 -5.99 -40.01 -9.23
CA TYR A 449 -4.99 -39.43 -10.14
C TYR A 449 -5.45 -39.48 -11.60
N GLU A 450 -6.04 -40.59 -12.06
CA GLU A 450 -6.56 -40.69 -13.40
C GLU A 450 -7.69 -39.69 -13.69
N LYS A 451 -8.55 -39.41 -12.68
CA LYS A 451 -9.57 -38.36 -12.79
C LYS A 451 -8.93 -36.96 -12.87
N ALA A 452 -7.92 -36.70 -12.05
CA ALA A 452 -7.19 -35.43 -12.11
C ALA A 452 -6.53 -35.25 -13.49
N LEU A 453 -5.82 -36.27 -14.00
CA LEU A 453 -5.16 -36.21 -15.29
C LEU A 453 -6.13 -36.22 -16.51
N LYS A 454 -7.37 -36.70 -16.33
CA LYS A 454 -8.42 -36.50 -17.31
C LYS A 454 -8.86 -35.06 -17.45
N ILE A 455 -8.79 -34.28 -16.35
CA ILE A 455 -9.09 -32.85 -16.32
C ILE A 455 -7.90 -32.05 -16.85
N ASN A 456 -6.70 -32.31 -16.32
CA ASN A 456 -5.47 -31.66 -16.74
C ASN A 456 -4.38 -32.73 -17.06
N PRO A 457 -4.25 -33.14 -18.32
CA PRO A 457 -3.27 -34.16 -18.75
C PRO A 457 -1.81 -33.75 -18.62
N GLU A 458 -1.55 -32.45 -18.45
CA GLU A 458 -0.20 -31.86 -18.30
C GLU A 458 0.12 -31.45 -16.86
N GLY A 459 -0.67 -31.88 -15.89
CA GLY A 459 -0.48 -31.57 -14.48
C GLY A 459 0.76 -32.25 -13.91
N ILE A 460 1.91 -31.59 -13.95
CA ILE A 460 3.24 -32.16 -13.66
C ILE A 460 3.35 -32.78 -12.26
N ILE A 461 2.74 -32.15 -11.24
CA ILE A 461 2.74 -32.68 -9.87
C ILE A 461 2.02 -34.03 -9.81
N VAL A 462 0.83 -34.13 -10.39
CA VAL A 462 0.05 -35.38 -10.41
C VAL A 462 0.73 -36.44 -11.28
N LEU A 463 1.30 -36.06 -12.43
CA LEU A 463 2.08 -36.95 -13.26
C LEU A 463 3.27 -37.55 -12.50
N ASN A 464 4.02 -36.71 -11.78
CA ASN A 464 5.14 -37.15 -10.97
C ASN A 464 4.72 -38.12 -9.85
N ASN A 465 3.76 -37.70 -9.02
CA ASN A 465 3.33 -38.50 -7.87
C ASN A 465 2.74 -39.85 -8.32
N TYR A 466 1.88 -39.82 -9.36
CA TYR A 466 1.30 -41.05 -9.87
C TYR A 466 2.34 -41.98 -10.50
N ALA A 467 3.30 -41.45 -11.24
CA ALA A 467 4.41 -42.21 -11.79
C ALA A 467 5.28 -42.85 -10.71
N TYR A 468 5.62 -42.09 -9.66
CA TYR A 468 6.37 -42.58 -8.51
C TYR A 468 5.64 -43.75 -7.83
N TYR A 469 4.36 -43.59 -7.50
CA TYR A 469 3.58 -44.62 -6.80
C TYR A 469 3.35 -45.87 -7.65
N LEU A 470 3.17 -45.75 -8.97
CA LEU A 470 3.16 -46.90 -9.86
C LEU A 470 4.49 -47.65 -9.85
N SER A 471 5.61 -46.94 -9.79
CA SER A 471 6.93 -47.55 -9.72
C SER A 471 7.18 -48.29 -8.41
N GLU A 472 6.72 -47.75 -7.30
CA GLU A 472 6.80 -48.41 -5.98
C GLU A 472 6.05 -49.74 -5.97
N GLU A 473 4.89 -49.80 -6.61
CA GLU A 473 4.13 -51.03 -6.78
C GLU A 473 4.68 -52.01 -7.82
N GLY A 474 5.63 -51.57 -8.63
CA GLY A 474 6.14 -52.35 -9.76
C GLY A 474 5.11 -52.53 -10.89
N GLU A 475 4.04 -51.71 -10.90
CA GLU A 475 2.96 -51.80 -11.86
C GLU A 475 3.11 -50.74 -12.97
N ARG A 476 2.73 -51.11 -14.20
CA ARG A 476 2.66 -50.16 -15.32
C ARG A 476 3.89 -49.27 -15.48
N LEU A 477 5.11 -49.84 -15.27
CA LEU A 477 6.38 -49.09 -15.29
C LEU A 477 6.60 -48.30 -16.60
N THR A 478 6.12 -48.81 -17.74
CA THR A 478 6.20 -48.12 -19.02
C THR A 478 5.33 -46.86 -19.05
N ASP A 479 4.16 -46.88 -18.41
CA ASP A 479 3.30 -45.70 -18.29
C ASP A 479 3.90 -44.70 -17.30
N ALA A 480 4.42 -45.20 -16.19
CA ALA A 480 5.14 -44.38 -15.21
C ALA A 480 6.33 -43.66 -15.86
N LEU A 481 7.14 -44.35 -16.66
CA LEU A 481 8.26 -43.76 -17.37
C LEU A 481 7.82 -42.66 -18.37
N LYS A 482 6.72 -42.86 -19.11
CA LYS A 482 6.18 -41.84 -20.01
C LYS A 482 5.73 -40.59 -19.24
N MET A 483 5.07 -40.75 -18.11
CA MET A 483 4.63 -39.64 -17.26
C MET A 483 5.82 -38.87 -16.66
N ALA A 484 6.78 -39.59 -16.05
CA ALA A 484 7.98 -38.97 -15.47
C ALA A 484 8.83 -38.26 -16.55
N LYS A 485 8.88 -38.82 -17.79
CA LYS A 485 9.56 -38.17 -18.92
C LYS A 485 8.91 -36.84 -19.27
N LYS A 486 7.58 -36.76 -19.35
CA LYS A 486 6.88 -35.50 -19.59
C LYS A 486 7.22 -34.46 -18.52
N VAL A 487 7.34 -34.88 -17.26
CA VAL A 487 7.66 -34.00 -16.13
C VAL A 487 9.06 -33.41 -16.28
N ILE A 488 10.08 -34.24 -16.55
CA ILE A 488 11.47 -33.75 -16.74
C ILE A 488 11.66 -32.98 -18.04
N ASP A 489 10.83 -33.19 -19.06
CA ASP A 489 10.85 -32.39 -20.30
C ASP A 489 10.39 -30.93 -20.00
N VAL A 490 9.55 -30.71 -19.00
CA VAL A 490 9.09 -29.37 -18.55
C VAL A 490 10.03 -28.77 -17.52
N GLU A 491 10.48 -29.55 -16.53
CA GLU A 491 11.38 -29.12 -15.46
C GLU A 491 12.64 -30.02 -15.39
N PRO A 492 13.58 -29.87 -16.33
CA PRO A 492 14.70 -30.81 -16.48
C PRO A 492 15.75 -30.75 -15.35
N ASN A 493 15.70 -29.71 -14.53
CA ASN A 493 16.68 -29.45 -13.47
C ASN A 493 16.10 -29.60 -12.06
N ASN A 494 14.87 -30.09 -11.94
CA ASN A 494 14.23 -30.32 -10.65
C ASN A 494 14.71 -31.65 -10.04
N PRO A 495 15.44 -31.67 -8.91
CA PRO A 495 16.02 -32.90 -8.35
C PRO A 495 14.96 -33.94 -7.96
N THR A 496 13.82 -33.53 -7.43
CA THR A 496 12.72 -34.44 -7.03
C THR A 496 12.11 -35.15 -8.23
N TYR A 497 11.98 -34.45 -9.37
CA TYR A 497 11.45 -35.07 -10.59
C TYR A 497 12.48 -35.98 -11.27
N LEU A 498 13.75 -35.61 -11.19
CA LEU A 498 14.84 -36.48 -11.63
C LEU A 498 14.96 -37.73 -10.75
N ASP A 499 14.75 -37.62 -9.44
CA ASP A 499 14.68 -38.78 -8.53
C ASP A 499 13.59 -39.75 -8.97
N THR A 500 12.37 -39.28 -9.17
CA THR A 500 11.25 -40.11 -9.66
C THR A 500 11.58 -40.79 -10.99
N TYR A 501 12.13 -40.06 -11.96
CA TYR A 501 12.51 -40.61 -13.26
C TYR A 501 13.62 -41.65 -13.14
N GLY A 502 14.66 -41.35 -12.37
CA GLY A 502 15.77 -42.26 -12.09
C GLY A 502 15.32 -43.51 -11.34
N TRP A 503 14.41 -43.37 -10.37
CA TRP A 503 13.86 -44.49 -9.61
C TRP A 503 13.06 -45.43 -10.49
N ILE A 504 12.24 -44.90 -11.41
CA ILE A 504 11.51 -45.71 -12.39
C ILE A 504 12.48 -46.50 -13.29
N LEU A 505 13.55 -45.88 -13.80
CA LEU A 505 14.57 -46.56 -14.56
C LEU A 505 15.22 -47.68 -13.75
N TYR A 506 15.53 -47.47 -12.49
CA TYR A 506 16.03 -48.49 -11.59
C TYR A 506 15.07 -49.68 -11.46
N LYS A 507 13.78 -49.40 -11.20
CA LYS A 507 12.74 -50.45 -11.11
C LYS A 507 12.58 -51.23 -12.41
N MET A 508 12.89 -50.62 -13.56
CA MET A 508 12.93 -51.31 -14.87
C MET A 508 14.22 -52.06 -15.14
N GLY A 509 15.19 -52.05 -14.24
CA GLY A 509 16.50 -52.69 -14.39
C GLY A 509 17.49 -51.91 -15.26
N LEU A 510 17.19 -50.67 -15.63
CA LEU A 510 18.04 -49.79 -16.44
C LEU A 510 19.02 -49.01 -15.54
N HIS A 511 19.84 -49.76 -14.78
CA HIS A 511 20.64 -49.21 -13.66
C HIS A 511 21.69 -48.19 -14.14
N SER A 512 22.30 -48.39 -15.32
CA SER A 512 23.30 -47.45 -15.88
C SER A 512 22.69 -46.11 -16.27
N GLU A 513 21.45 -46.13 -16.82
CA GLU A 513 20.70 -44.93 -17.16
C GLU A 513 20.25 -44.21 -15.90
N ALA A 514 19.71 -44.94 -14.91
CA ALA A 514 19.33 -44.43 -13.62
C ALA A 514 20.51 -43.70 -12.92
N LYS A 515 21.71 -44.27 -12.93
CA LYS A 515 22.94 -43.67 -12.38
C LYS A 515 23.20 -42.28 -12.97
N ASN A 516 23.05 -42.13 -14.30
CA ASN A 516 23.29 -40.85 -14.95
C ASN A 516 22.26 -39.81 -14.52
N VAL A 517 21.01 -40.21 -14.37
CA VAL A 517 19.91 -39.32 -13.93
C VAL A 517 20.12 -38.88 -12.49
N PHE A 518 20.49 -39.80 -11.57
CA PHE A 518 20.77 -39.44 -10.18
C PHE A 518 21.97 -38.51 -10.04
N ARG A 519 23.02 -38.69 -10.84
CA ARG A 519 24.15 -37.75 -10.88
C ARG A 519 23.70 -36.35 -11.28
N GLN A 520 22.77 -36.24 -12.23
CA GLN A 520 22.19 -34.98 -12.61
C GLN A 520 21.34 -34.38 -11.48
N ALA A 521 20.50 -35.18 -10.82
CA ALA A 521 19.69 -34.74 -9.67
C ALA A 521 20.56 -34.16 -8.54
N ILE A 522 21.67 -34.84 -8.22
CA ILE A 522 22.65 -34.37 -7.21
C ILE A 522 23.29 -33.03 -7.63
N LEU A 523 23.60 -32.86 -8.92
CA LEU A 523 24.18 -31.62 -9.44
C LEU A 523 23.22 -30.43 -9.27
N TYR A 524 21.92 -30.66 -9.45
CA TYR A 524 20.90 -29.63 -9.34
C TYR A 524 20.32 -29.42 -7.94
N GLY A 525 20.94 -29.93 -6.90
CA GLY A 525 20.59 -29.60 -5.52
C GLY A 525 20.16 -30.78 -4.64
N GLY A 526 20.01 -31.99 -5.20
CA GLY A 526 19.58 -33.18 -4.44
C GLY A 526 20.59 -33.72 -3.42
N ARG A 527 21.65 -32.98 -3.09
CA ARG A 527 22.69 -33.40 -2.14
C ARG A 527 22.26 -33.46 -0.68
N THR A 528 21.13 -32.87 -0.35
CA THR A 528 20.62 -32.79 1.03
C THR A 528 19.28 -33.53 1.19
N GLU A 529 18.83 -34.25 0.16
CA GLU A 529 17.58 -34.98 0.17
C GLU A 529 17.83 -36.45 0.49
N SER A 530 17.45 -36.91 1.70
CA SER A 530 17.72 -38.27 2.19
C SER A 530 17.18 -39.35 1.25
N VAL A 531 15.95 -39.20 0.76
CA VAL A 531 15.30 -40.18 -0.13
C VAL A 531 16.06 -40.32 -1.45
N LEU A 532 16.45 -39.21 -2.08
CA LEU A 532 17.20 -39.21 -3.35
C LEU A 532 18.56 -39.87 -3.18
N LEU A 533 19.25 -39.58 -2.10
CA LEU A 533 20.56 -40.19 -1.79
C LEU A 533 20.45 -41.70 -1.50
N ASP A 534 19.38 -42.11 -0.81
CA ASP A 534 19.06 -43.52 -0.56
C ASP A 534 18.80 -44.28 -1.87
N HIS A 535 17.96 -43.72 -2.75
CA HIS A 535 17.66 -44.28 -4.08
C HIS A 535 18.94 -44.39 -4.92
N TYR A 536 19.78 -43.35 -4.92
CA TYR A 536 21.04 -43.42 -5.64
C TYR A 536 21.98 -44.50 -5.09
N GLY A 537 22.02 -44.67 -3.77
CA GLY A 537 22.73 -45.80 -3.12
C GLY A 537 22.22 -47.15 -3.63
N ASP A 538 20.90 -47.34 -3.78
CA ASP A 538 20.31 -48.56 -4.31
C ASP A 538 20.74 -48.82 -5.75
N VAL A 539 20.81 -47.81 -6.59
CA VAL A 539 21.28 -47.89 -7.98
C VAL A 539 22.74 -48.32 -8.04
N LEU A 540 23.61 -47.71 -7.21
CA LEU A 540 25.04 -48.02 -7.14
C LEU A 540 25.28 -49.44 -6.61
N LEU A 541 24.49 -49.85 -5.62
CA LEU A 541 24.54 -51.24 -5.10
C LEU A 541 24.19 -52.25 -6.19
N ALA A 542 23.15 -51.98 -6.99
CA ALA A 542 22.76 -52.83 -8.11
C ALA A 542 23.85 -52.92 -9.22
N LEU A 543 24.63 -51.84 -9.38
CA LEU A 543 25.79 -51.81 -10.28
C LEU A 543 27.08 -52.41 -9.65
N LYS A 544 27.01 -52.93 -8.43
CA LYS A 544 28.13 -53.48 -7.65
C LYS A 544 29.21 -52.43 -7.32
N GLU A 545 28.86 -51.17 -7.27
CA GLU A 545 29.73 -50.06 -6.88
C GLU A 545 29.62 -49.85 -5.35
N TYR A 546 30.02 -50.86 -4.58
CA TYR A 546 29.75 -51.00 -3.15
C TYR A 546 30.26 -49.82 -2.31
N ASP A 547 31.52 -49.40 -2.52
CA ASP A 547 32.10 -48.30 -1.76
C ASP A 547 31.35 -46.97 -1.97
N THR A 548 30.97 -46.72 -3.21
CA THR A 548 30.23 -45.52 -3.53
C THR A 548 28.79 -45.60 -3.02
N ALA A 549 28.15 -46.78 -3.08
CA ALA A 549 26.83 -47.00 -2.51
C ALA A 549 26.80 -46.72 -0.99
N ILE A 550 27.82 -47.25 -0.24
CA ILE A 550 27.95 -46.98 1.18
C ILE A 550 28.06 -45.49 1.45
N LEU A 551 28.90 -44.77 0.71
CA LEU A 551 29.06 -43.32 0.85
C LEU A 551 27.76 -42.57 0.69
N TYR A 552 26.94 -42.89 -0.32
CA TYR A 552 25.65 -42.19 -0.56
C TYR A 552 24.60 -42.57 0.47
N TYR A 553 24.58 -43.79 0.99
CA TYR A 553 23.75 -44.17 2.12
C TYR A 553 24.16 -43.43 3.41
N GLU A 554 25.47 -43.21 3.65
CA GLU A 554 25.93 -42.38 4.77
C GLU A 554 25.48 -40.95 4.62
N TYR A 555 25.57 -40.35 3.43
CA TYR A 555 24.99 -39.01 3.16
C TYR A 555 23.49 -38.97 3.38
N ALA A 556 22.74 -40.01 2.97
CA ALA A 556 21.32 -40.10 3.22
C ALA A 556 20.98 -40.18 4.72
N LEU A 557 21.80 -40.86 5.49
CA LEU A 557 21.65 -40.98 6.93
C LEU A 557 21.92 -39.65 7.67
N ASP A 558 22.89 -38.88 7.16
CA ASP A 558 23.29 -37.58 7.74
C ASP A 558 22.39 -36.41 7.29
N ALA A 559 21.52 -36.64 6.32
CA ALA A 559 20.61 -35.62 5.84
C ALA A 559 19.55 -35.25 6.90
N ALA A 560 19.24 -33.97 7.01
CA ALA A 560 18.32 -33.42 8.03
C ALA A 560 16.89 -33.97 7.94
N ASP A 561 16.48 -34.43 6.73
CA ASP A 561 15.16 -34.99 6.40
C ASP A 561 15.12 -36.54 6.47
N CYS A 562 16.10 -37.16 7.11
CA CYS A 562 16.16 -38.63 7.23
C CYS A 562 15.05 -39.17 8.15
N GLU A 563 14.00 -39.72 7.55
CA GLU A 563 12.87 -40.29 8.31
C GLU A 563 13.10 -41.75 8.79
N ASN A 564 13.93 -42.53 8.07
CA ASN A 564 14.07 -43.96 8.29
C ASN A 564 15.55 -44.41 8.47
N PRO A 565 16.28 -43.93 9.51
CA PRO A 565 17.69 -44.15 9.66
C PRO A 565 18.05 -45.65 9.80
N ASP A 566 17.22 -46.47 10.42
CA ASP A 566 17.49 -47.87 10.63
C ASP A 566 17.42 -48.70 9.33
N LYS A 567 16.52 -48.33 8.40
CA LYS A 567 16.46 -48.92 7.07
C LYS A 567 17.74 -48.64 6.27
N ILE A 568 18.24 -47.40 6.35
CA ILE A 568 19.45 -46.98 5.65
C ILE A 568 20.69 -47.69 6.26
N LYS A 569 20.80 -47.78 7.59
CA LYS A 569 21.85 -48.55 8.26
C LYS A 569 21.88 -50.01 7.81
N ALA A 570 20.72 -50.66 7.70
CA ALA A 570 20.62 -52.03 7.20
C ALA A 570 21.14 -52.16 5.75
N LYS A 571 20.88 -51.15 4.87
CA LYS A 571 21.42 -51.12 3.51
C LYS A 571 22.95 -50.96 3.50
N ILE A 572 23.49 -50.12 4.38
CA ILE A 572 24.96 -49.97 4.56
C ILE A 572 25.59 -51.29 4.94
N GLU A 573 25.07 -51.99 5.94
CA GLU A 573 25.63 -53.29 6.37
C GLU A 573 25.50 -54.36 5.28
N LYS A 574 24.39 -54.34 4.53
CA LYS A 574 24.25 -55.23 3.35
C LYS A 574 25.29 -54.89 2.27
N ALA A 575 25.56 -53.64 1.98
CA ALA A 575 26.54 -53.22 1.00
C ALA A 575 27.98 -53.63 1.44
N LYS A 576 28.32 -53.46 2.73
CA LYS A 576 29.59 -53.90 3.32
C LYS A 576 29.77 -55.41 3.21
N ALA A 577 28.72 -56.19 3.40
CA ALA A 577 28.80 -57.66 3.31
C ALA A 577 28.96 -58.18 1.86
N LEU A 578 28.62 -57.39 0.85
CA LEU A 578 28.74 -57.70 -0.58
C LEU A 578 30.03 -57.17 -1.21
N ARG A 579 30.75 -56.27 -0.52
CA ARG A 579 32.05 -55.70 -0.88
C ARG A 579 33.16 -56.75 -0.81
#